data_84c4b0b524fb38c3a0707a66c4f96255
#
_entry.id   84c4b0b524fb38c3a0707a66c4f96255
#
_cell.length_a   1.000
_cell.length_b   1.000
_cell.length_c   1.000
_cell.angle_alpha   90.00
_cell.angle_beta   90.00
_cell.angle_gamma   90.00
#
_symmetry.space_group_name_H-M   'P 1'
#
loop_
_entity.id
_entity.type
_entity.pdbx_description
1 polymer ?
#
loop_
_entity_poly.entity_id
_entity_poly.type
_entity_poly.pdbx_seq_one_letter_code
_entity_poly.pdbx_strand_id
1 'polypeptide(L)'
;MPMSDEPDPYIADVTALTVNALKTAASEPSVKRVVLTSSSMAAVNPAPDVPRTVTPSTWNNEVVEEAWSPSSNADRTMTIYGASKMSAEKRAWEWMEENSPAFALNSVLPNTNFGPAVDKRHAFSSTDAMLKSAYDGLADDMDSDPPRKVQL
;
A
#
# COMPACT_ATOMS: atom_id res chain seq x y z
N MET A 1 -5.58 12.37 1.71
CA MET A 1 -6.76 11.89 2.42
C MET A 1 -6.32 11.34 3.76
N PRO A 2 -6.86 11.76 4.89
CA PRO A 2 -6.47 11.19 6.19
C PRO A 2 -6.91 9.72 6.25
N MET A 3 -6.08 8.88 6.86
CA MET A 3 -6.44 7.50 7.13
C MET A 3 -7.54 7.47 8.19
N SER A 4 -8.52 6.60 8.00
CA SER A 4 -9.69 6.43 8.87
C SER A 4 -9.63 5.08 9.58
N ASP A 5 -10.14 5.02 10.81
CA ASP A 5 -10.30 3.77 11.54
C ASP A 5 -11.50 2.94 11.05
N GLU A 6 -12.30 3.52 10.15
CA GLU A 6 -13.41 2.83 9.50
C GLU A 6 -12.99 2.36 8.12
N PRO A 7 -13.05 1.03 7.83
CA PRO A 7 -12.53 0.49 6.57
C PRO A 7 -13.35 0.92 5.35
N ASP A 8 -14.67 0.94 5.48
CA ASP A 8 -15.59 1.06 4.35
C ASP A 8 -15.42 2.35 3.53
N PRO A 9 -15.55 3.55 4.12
CA PRO A 9 -15.41 4.77 3.33
C PRO A 9 -14.00 4.94 2.75
N TYR A 10 -12.96 4.56 3.49
CA TYR A 10 -11.58 4.73 3.04
C TYR A 10 -11.24 3.80 1.86
N ILE A 11 -11.59 2.51 1.97
CA ILE A 11 -11.35 1.52 0.90
C ILE A 11 -12.16 1.88 -0.34
N ALA A 12 -13.44 2.27 -0.18
CA ALA A 12 -14.30 2.67 -1.28
C ALA A 12 -13.76 3.90 -2.01
N ASP A 13 -13.32 4.93 -1.27
CA ASP A 13 -12.79 6.16 -1.83
C ASP A 13 -11.48 5.93 -2.61
N VAL A 14 -10.52 5.16 -2.03
CA VAL A 14 -9.26 4.85 -2.71
C VAL A 14 -9.49 4.05 -3.98
N THR A 15 -10.43 3.10 -3.94
CA THR A 15 -10.84 2.31 -5.10
C THR A 15 -11.48 3.17 -6.18
N ALA A 16 -12.40 4.06 -5.80
CA ALA A 16 -13.07 4.98 -6.73
C ALA A 16 -12.07 5.96 -7.36
N LEU A 17 -11.15 6.52 -6.59
CA LEU A 17 -10.10 7.41 -7.10
C LEU A 17 -9.22 6.71 -8.14
N THR A 18 -8.85 5.45 -7.89
CA THR A 18 -8.05 4.65 -8.83
C THR A 18 -8.80 4.43 -10.14
N VAL A 19 -10.06 4.01 -10.08
CA VAL A 19 -10.88 3.81 -11.28
C VAL A 19 -11.12 5.12 -12.03
N ASN A 20 -11.32 6.23 -11.33
CA ASN A 20 -11.50 7.54 -11.96
C ASN A 20 -10.24 8.01 -12.69
N ALA A 21 -9.05 7.73 -12.14
CA ALA A 21 -7.79 8.00 -12.83
C ALA A 21 -7.67 7.20 -14.14
N LEU A 22 -8.08 5.91 -14.14
CA LEU A 22 -8.09 5.08 -15.35
C LEU A 22 -9.10 5.59 -16.39
N LYS A 23 -10.31 5.99 -15.96
CA LYS A 23 -11.33 6.59 -16.84
C LYS A 23 -10.81 7.86 -17.47
N THR A 24 -10.15 8.73 -16.69
CA THR A 24 -9.54 9.96 -17.20
C THR A 24 -8.44 9.65 -18.21
N ALA A 25 -7.56 8.68 -17.92
CA ALA A 25 -6.54 8.26 -18.86
C ALA A 25 -7.14 7.71 -20.17
N ALA A 26 -8.27 7.00 -20.09
CA ALA A 26 -8.96 6.46 -21.26
C ALA A 26 -9.59 7.55 -22.16
N SER A 27 -9.93 8.70 -21.58
CA SER A 27 -10.45 9.85 -22.36
C SER A 27 -9.35 10.60 -23.13
N GLU A 28 -8.06 10.30 -22.87
CA GLU A 28 -6.92 10.97 -23.47
C GLU A 28 -6.19 10.05 -24.47
N PRO A 29 -6.40 10.19 -25.78
CA PRO A 29 -5.82 9.29 -26.80
C PRO A 29 -4.28 9.27 -26.82
N SER A 30 -3.65 10.29 -26.27
CA SER A 30 -2.18 10.40 -26.15
C SER A 30 -1.59 9.48 -25.07
N VAL A 31 -2.38 9.05 -24.08
CA VAL A 31 -1.95 8.15 -23.02
C VAL A 31 -1.75 6.74 -23.59
N LYS A 32 -0.55 6.21 -23.48
CA LYS A 32 -0.18 4.85 -23.94
C LYS A 32 0.09 3.89 -22.78
N ARG A 33 0.31 4.41 -21.60
CA ARG A 33 0.61 3.61 -20.40
C ARG A 33 0.20 4.36 -19.13
N VAL A 34 -0.38 3.61 -18.20
CA VAL A 34 -0.61 4.03 -16.82
C VAL A 34 0.23 3.15 -15.90
N VAL A 35 0.89 3.75 -14.93
CA VAL A 35 1.62 3.03 -13.88
C VAL A 35 0.94 3.32 -12.56
N LEU A 36 0.37 2.28 -11.94
CA LEU A 36 -0.27 2.34 -10.63
C LEU A 36 0.77 2.04 -9.56
N THR A 37 1.01 2.99 -8.67
CA THR A 37 1.81 2.73 -7.46
C THR A 37 0.90 2.11 -6.40
N SER A 38 0.99 0.80 -6.27
CA SER A 38 0.30 0.00 -5.25
C SER A 38 1.16 -0.14 -3.98
N SER A 39 1.19 -1.30 -3.37
CA SER A 39 2.00 -1.64 -2.20
C SER A 39 2.28 -3.14 -2.17
N SER A 40 3.40 -3.56 -1.59
CA SER A 40 3.66 -4.97 -1.30
C SER A 40 2.54 -5.61 -0.45
N MET A 41 1.85 -4.81 0.37
CA MET A 41 0.70 -5.26 1.16
C MET A 41 -0.53 -5.62 0.31
N ALA A 42 -0.57 -5.23 -0.96
CA ALA A 42 -1.62 -5.72 -1.87
C ALA A 42 -1.43 -7.21 -2.25
N ALA A 43 -0.20 -7.71 -2.16
CA ALA A 43 0.13 -9.11 -2.46
C ALA A 43 0.28 -9.97 -1.19
N VAL A 44 0.96 -9.47 -0.16
CA VAL A 44 1.25 -10.24 1.07
C VAL A 44 1.33 -9.32 2.29
N ASN A 45 0.96 -9.85 3.47
CA ASN A 45 1.30 -9.21 4.73
C ASN A 45 2.79 -9.42 5.02
N PRO A 46 3.49 -8.40 5.55
CA PRO A 46 4.84 -8.58 6.06
C PRO A 46 4.86 -9.67 7.15
N ALA A 47 5.74 -10.65 7.00
CA ALA A 47 5.93 -11.69 7.99
C ALA A 47 7.43 -12.04 8.03
N PRO A 48 8.17 -11.64 9.09
CA PRO A 48 9.57 -11.96 9.23
C PRO A 48 9.79 -13.47 9.22
N ASP A 49 10.85 -13.91 8.55
CA ASP A 49 11.31 -15.32 8.51
C ASP A 49 10.29 -16.33 7.95
N VAL A 50 9.24 -15.87 7.29
CA VAL A 50 8.27 -16.74 6.61
C VAL A 50 8.52 -16.70 5.10
N PRO A 51 9.08 -17.77 4.50
CA PRO A 51 9.25 -17.83 3.05
C PRO A 51 7.90 -17.76 2.34
N ARG A 52 7.76 -16.86 1.39
CA ARG A 52 6.55 -16.71 0.58
C ARG A 52 6.92 -16.58 -0.88
N THR A 53 6.12 -17.19 -1.75
CA THR A 53 6.24 -17.02 -3.19
C THR A 53 5.17 -16.04 -3.66
N VAL A 54 5.60 -14.95 -4.26
CA VAL A 54 4.71 -13.93 -4.84
C VAL A 54 4.76 -14.04 -6.35
N THR A 55 3.60 -14.10 -6.97
CA THR A 55 3.41 -14.16 -8.43
C THR A 55 2.50 -13.00 -8.86
N PRO A 56 2.38 -12.71 -10.16
CA PRO A 56 1.44 -11.70 -10.63
C PRO A 56 -0.03 -11.96 -10.27
N SER A 57 -0.38 -13.20 -9.90
CA SER A 57 -1.72 -13.57 -9.46
C SER A 57 -1.89 -13.68 -7.94
N THR A 58 -0.87 -13.26 -7.18
CA THR A 58 -0.94 -13.30 -5.71
C THR A 58 -1.67 -12.07 -5.18
N TRP A 59 -2.74 -12.30 -4.42
CA TRP A 59 -3.56 -11.27 -3.79
C TRP A 59 -3.62 -11.49 -2.29
N ASN A 60 -3.46 -10.41 -1.53
CA ASN A 60 -3.56 -10.44 -0.06
C ASN A 60 -5.03 -10.39 0.39
N ASN A 61 -5.75 -11.51 0.22
CA ASN A 61 -7.14 -11.58 0.67
C ASN A 61 -7.24 -11.51 2.21
N GLU A 62 -6.21 -12.01 2.92
CA GLU A 62 -6.17 -12.00 4.38
C GLU A 62 -6.30 -10.58 4.94
N VAL A 63 -5.61 -9.59 4.35
CA VAL A 63 -5.67 -8.21 4.84
C VAL A 63 -7.06 -7.59 4.66
N VAL A 64 -7.80 -8.01 3.63
CA VAL A 64 -9.17 -7.55 3.43
C VAL A 64 -10.09 -8.15 4.49
N GLU A 65 -10.00 -9.46 4.74
CA GLU A 65 -10.77 -10.13 5.78
C GLU A 65 -10.50 -9.53 7.17
N GLU A 66 -9.22 -9.26 7.47
CA GLU A 66 -8.78 -8.66 8.73
C GLU A 66 -9.29 -7.22 8.89
N ALA A 67 -9.34 -6.42 7.80
CA ALA A 67 -9.87 -5.05 7.85
C ALA A 67 -11.34 -5.01 8.28
N TRP A 68 -12.12 -6.05 7.98
CA TRP A 68 -13.52 -6.18 8.35
C TRP A 68 -13.74 -6.97 9.65
N SER A 69 -12.68 -7.50 10.27
CA SER A 69 -12.77 -8.28 11.51
C SER A 69 -12.70 -7.37 12.73
N PRO A 70 -13.76 -7.27 13.55
CA PRO A 70 -13.76 -6.43 14.75
C PRO A 70 -12.87 -6.96 15.89
N SER A 71 -12.34 -8.17 15.78
CA SER A 71 -11.52 -8.83 16.82
C SER A 71 -10.02 -8.78 16.56
N SER A 72 -9.57 -8.12 15.50
CA SER A 72 -8.15 -8.02 15.18
C SER A 72 -7.42 -7.11 16.18
N ASN A 73 -6.32 -7.62 16.74
CA ASN A 73 -5.36 -6.84 17.53
C ASN A 73 -4.25 -6.23 16.64
N ALA A 74 -4.34 -6.42 15.32
CA ALA A 74 -3.39 -5.85 14.38
C ALA A 74 -3.47 -4.32 14.35
N ASP A 75 -2.41 -3.70 13.88
CA ASP A 75 -2.45 -2.26 13.58
C ASP A 75 -3.55 -1.99 12.56
N ARG A 76 -4.69 -1.54 13.06
CA ARG A 76 -5.90 -1.33 12.26
C ARG A 76 -5.65 -0.36 11.11
N THR A 77 -4.83 0.64 11.32
CA THR A 77 -4.49 1.63 10.30
C THR A 77 -3.74 0.98 9.13
N MET A 78 -2.74 0.15 9.42
CA MET A 78 -1.98 -0.57 8.40
C MET A 78 -2.82 -1.66 7.71
N THR A 79 -3.70 -2.32 8.45
CA THR A 79 -4.64 -3.30 7.89
C THR A 79 -5.59 -2.64 6.89
N ILE A 80 -6.22 -1.52 7.24
CA ILE A 80 -7.10 -0.75 6.34
C ILE A 80 -6.31 -0.23 5.13
N TYR A 81 -5.09 0.26 5.33
CA TYR A 81 -4.21 0.67 4.24
C TYR A 81 -3.94 -0.48 3.28
N GLY A 82 -3.51 -1.64 3.78
CA GLY A 82 -3.24 -2.84 2.96
C GLY A 82 -4.48 -3.29 2.18
N ALA A 83 -5.63 -3.34 2.85
CA ALA A 83 -6.91 -3.69 2.23
C ALA A 83 -7.30 -2.68 1.13
N SER A 84 -7.09 -1.38 1.35
CA SER A 84 -7.37 -0.36 0.35
C SER A 84 -6.49 -0.49 -0.88
N LYS A 85 -5.19 -0.78 -0.70
CA LYS A 85 -4.26 -1.00 -1.81
C LYS A 85 -4.60 -2.24 -2.62
N MET A 86 -4.89 -3.35 -1.94
CA MET A 86 -5.31 -4.59 -2.60
C MET A 86 -6.61 -4.41 -3.39
N SER A 87 -7.63 -3.83 -2.77
CA SER A 87 -8.94 -3.63 -3.40
C SER A 87 -8.86 -2.69 -4.59
N ALA A 88 -8.13 -1.59 -4.48
CA ALA A 88 -7.95 -0.62 -5.56
C ALA A 88 -7.18 -1.22 -6.73
N GLU A 89 -6.10 -1.97 -6.49
CA GLU A 89 -5.33 -2.61 -7.55
C GLU A 89 -6.15 -3.69 -8.26
N LYS A 90 -6.81 -4.56 -7.50
CA LYS A 90 -7.68 -5.60 -8.06
C LYS A 90 -8.78 -4.98 -8.92
N ARG A 91 -9.45 -3.94 -8.44
CA ARG A 91 -10.50 -3.23 -9.20
C ARG A 91 -9.93 -2.53 -10.44
N ALA A 92 -8.70 -2.04 -10.38
CA ALA A 92 -8.04 -1.47 -11.57
C ALA A 92 -7.86 -2.52 -12.68
N TRP A 93 -7.40 -3.72 -12.35
CA TRP A 93 -7.24 -4.81 -13.32
C TRP A 93 -8.59 -5.29 -13.87
N GLU A 94 -9.61 -5.46 -13.02
CA GLU A 94 -10.98 -5.77 -13.45
C GLU A 94 -11.52 -4.70 -14.42
N TRP A 95 -11.29 -3.42 -14.13
CA TRP A 95 -11.71 -2.33 -15.01
C TRP A 95 -11.00 -2.37 -16.37
N MET A 96 -9.72 -2.72 -16.40
CA MET A 96 -8.97 -2.92 -17.64
C MET A 96 -9.57 -4.04 -18.51
N GLU A 97 -9.93 -5.15 -17.88
CA GLU A 97 -10.57 -6.28 -18.58
C GLU A 97 -11.96 -5.91 -19.13
N GLU A 98 -12.76 -5.22 -18.32
CA GLU A 98 -14.10 -4.77 -18.69
C GLU A 98 -14.12 -3.74 -19.84
N ASN A 99 -13.15 -2.85 -19.90
CA ASN A 99 -13.17 -1.68 -20.77
C ASN A 99 -12.16 -1.76 -21.94
N SER A 100 -11.17 -2.63 -21.87
CA SER A 100 -10.14 -2.80 -22.91
C SER A 100 -9.59 -1.48 -23.47
N PRO A 101 -9.11 -0.53 -22.64
CA PRO A 101 -8.68 0.78 -23.10
C PRO A 101 -7.44 0.70 -24.01
N ALA A 102 -7.14 1.78 -24.76
CA ALA A 102 -6.02 1.84 -25.69
C ALA A 102 -4.63 1.98 -25.03
N PHE A 103 -4.54 1.96 -23.71
CA PHE A 103 -3.28 2.02 -22.95
C PHE A 103 -3.01 0.72 -22.19
N ALA A 104 -1.75 0.49 -21.84
CA ALA A 104 -1.36 -0.60 -20.96
C ALA A 104 -1.35 -0.12 -19.50
N LEU A 105 -1.84 -0.96 -18.58
CA LEU A 105 -1.68 -0.78 -17.13
C LEU A 105 -0.46 -1.59 -16.67
N ASN A 106 0.35 -0.98 -15.82
CA ASN A 106 1.37 -1.66 -15.01
C ASN A 106 1.15 -1.29 -13.54
N SER A 107 1.31 -2.23 -12.63
CA SER A 107 1.40 -1.92 -11.21
C SER A 107 2.82 -2.14 -10.68
N VAL A 108 3.19 -1.31 -9.71
CA VAL A 108 4.44 -1.43 -8.97
C VAL A 108 4.04 -1.54 -7.50
N LEU A 109 4.54 -2.58 -6.83
CA LEU A 109 4.21 -2.89 -5.44
C LEU A 109 5.44 -2.62 -4.54
N PRO A 110 5.72 -1.35 -4.21
CA PRO A 110 6.84 -1.02 -3.35
C PRO A 110 6.61 -1.57 -1.95
N ASN A 111 7.69 -1.96 -1.30
CA ASN A 111 7.74 -2.11 0.15
C ASN A 111 8.21 -0.78 0.77
N THR A 112 8.84 -0.82 1.92
CA THR A 112 9.43 0.35 2.56
C THR A 112 10.56 0.91 1.70
N ASN A 113 10.45 2.18 1.32
CA ASN A 113 11.44 2.86 0.49
C ASN A 113 12.13 3.95 1.31
N PHE A 114 13.44 3.94 1.30
CA PHE A 114 14.27 4.94 1.93
C PHE A 114 15.14 5.63 0.88
N GLY A 115 15.38 6.92 1.08
CA GLY A 115 16.22 7.69 0.17
C GLY A 115 16.21 9.19 0.49
N PRO A 116 17.03 9.98 -0.20
CA PRO A 116 17.02 11.43 -0.01
C PRO A 116 15.68 12.02 -0.49
N ALA A 117 15.10 12.89 0.34
CA ALA A 117 13.89 13.60 -0.06
C ALA A 117 14.18 14.50 -1.28
N VAL A 118 13.39 14.36 -2.33
CA VAL A 118 13.48 15.20 -3.54
C VAL A 118 13.20 16.67 -3.23
N ASP A 119 12.22 16.91 -2.36
CA ASP A 119 11.91 18.24 -1.86
C ASP A 119 12.10 18.29 -0.33
N LYS A 120 13.04 19.11 0.11
CA LYS A 120 13.36 19.26 1.54
C LYS A 120 12.19 19.74 2.40
N ARG A 121 11.19 20.40 1.80
CA ARG A 121 9.97 20.81 2.50
C ARG A 121 9.10 19.63 2.93
N HIS A 122 9.28 18.49 2.28
CA HIS A 122 8.57 17.24 2.55
C HIS A 122 9.51 16.15 3.11
N ALA A 123 10.71 16.56 3.56
CA ALA A 123 11.59 15.66 4.29
C ALA A 123 10.87 15.11 5.54
N PHE A 124 11.17 13.87 5.87
CA PHE A 124 10.60 13.16 7.02
C PHE A 124 9.09 12.93 6.93
N SER A 125 8.57 12.75 5.72
CA SER A 125 7.21 12.25 5.51
C SER A 125 7.22 10.72 5.32
N SER A 126 6.14 10.02 5.73
CA SER A 126 5.99 8.58 5.54
C SER A 126 7.18 7.77 6.11
N THR A 127 7.85 6.95 5.30
CA THR A 127 8.95 6.06 5.72
C THR A 127 10.19 6.80 6.22
N ASP A 128 10.46 7.99 5.72
CA ASP A 128 11.56 8.82 6.22
C ASP A 128 11.32 9.29 7.67
N ALA A 129 10.06 9.51 8.05
CA ALA A 129 9.69 9.81 9.43
C ALA A 129 9.97 8.63 10.35
N MET A 130 9.79 7.40 9.90
CA MET A 130 10.13 6.19 10.67
C MET A 130 11.62 6.11 10.94
N LEU A 131 12.46 6.36 9.91
CA LEU A 131 13.92 6.40 10.09
C LEU A 131 14.36 7.52 11.04
N LYS A 132 13.73 8.69 10.92
CA LYS A 132 14.03 9.81 11.82
C LYS A 132 13.67 9.47 13.26
N SER A 133 12.50 8.87 13.51
CA SER A 133 12.10 8.45 14.85
C SER A 133 13.07 7.42 15.44
N ALA A 134 13.51 6.45 14.64
CA ALA A 134 14.51 5.49 15.07
C ALA A 134 15.86 6.15 15.39
N TYR A 135 16.29 7.11 14.57
CA TYR A 135 17.53 7.87 14.80
C TYR A 135 17.46 8.76 16.05
N ASP A 136 16.30 9.37 16.31
CA ASP A 136 16.07 10.23 17.47
C ASP A 136 15.87 9.42 18.78
N GLY A 137 15.88 8.09 18.72
CA GLY A 137 15.63 7.21 19.87
C GLY A 137 14.16 7.14 20.30
N LEU A 138 13.25 7.58 19.44
CA LEU A 138 11.79 7.58 19.68
C LEU A 138 11.12 6.30 19.14
N ALA A 139 11.91 5.32 18.70
CA ALA A 139 11.38 4.08 18.11
C ALA A 139 10.82 3.09 19.15
N ASP A 140 11.03 3.33 20.44
CA ASP A 140 10.59 2.41 21.52
C ASP A 140 9.07 2.28 21.63
N ASP A 141 8.30 3.18 21.02
CA ASP A 141 6.84 3.10 21.00
C ASP A 141 6.29 2.19 19.88
N MET A 142 7.14 1.69 18.98
CA MET A 142 6.71 0.89 17.83
C MET A 142 6.92 -0.62 18.00
N ASP A 143 7.70 -1.06 19.00
CA ASP A 143 7.95 -2.49 19.22
C ASP A 143 8.19 -2.75 20.70
N SER A 144 7.28 -3.45 21.36
CA SER A 144 7.42 -3.85 22.76
C SER A 144 8.44 -4.98 23.00
N ASP A 145 9.19 -5.36 21.97
CA ASP A 145 10.27 -6.34 22.08
C ASP A 145 11.63 -5.62 22.30
N PRO A 146 12.42 -6.01 23.30
CA PRO A 146 13.70 -5.36 23.55
C PRO A 146 14.66 -5.56 22.36
N PRO A 147 15.51 -4.58 22.05
CA PRO A 147 16.39 -4.62 20.89
C PRO A 147 17.29 -5.85 20.96
N ARG A 148 17.19 -6.72 19.96
CA ARG A 148 18.14 -7.84 19.80
C ARG A 148 19.53 -7.22 19.59
N LYS A 149 20.44 -7.49 20.54
CA LYS A 149 21.85 -7.08 20.42
C LYS A 149 22.41 -7.69 19.14
N VAL A 150 22.65 -6.86 18.14
CA VAL A 150 23.48 -7.27 17.00
C VAL A 150 24.89 -7.42 17.52
N GLN A 151 25.39 -8.65 17.62
CA GLN A 151 26.80 -8.90 17.78
C GLN A 151 27.48 -8.67 16.43
N LEU A 152 28.34 -7.65 16.38
CA LEU A 152 29.27 -7.40 15.27
C LEU A 152 30.41 -8.42 15.32
#